data_f6a686e465bad32e9b7ac4fd2c52a45d
#
_entry.id   f6a686e465bad32e9b7ac4fd2c52a45d
#
_cell.length_a   1.000
_cell.length_b   1.000
_cell.length_c   1.000
_cell.angle_alpha   90.00
_cell.angle_beta   90.00
_cell.angle_gamma   90.00
#
_symmetry.space_group_name_H-M   'P 1'
#
loop_
_entity.id
_entity.type
_entity.pdbx_description
1 polymer ?
#
loop_
_entity_poly.entity_id
_entity_poly.type
_entity_poly.pdbx_seq_one_letter_code
_entity_poly.pdbx_strand_id
1 'polypeptide(L)'
;MNTYYPIHILVTVPCPPSIRDRFSTQFGSQCHFTFINSSQTIPESLLRHTDVIIGEPDEPDLLKAPHLKWLQLTWAGADKYARMKRLPSHLTITNASGAFGIIISEYVIGTIIALYRSFSVYSHHQATHTWLPSDNCDTIYKKTVLILGTGDIGSSLAHRLKAFDTSIIGFRRHPNHRALPDFDEVIGSDQLDLKLKTADIVVGCLPNTSETIGLFDEKRLRLMKKEALLINVGRGSLIKNDALLRVLKEGHLKGVALDVSEIEPLPKASPLWDLPNVFITPHIAGPSFGGNTDVEQAIWNLCFENIERFLAGQVLNHIVDLRQGY
;
A
#
# COMPACT_ATOMS: atom_id res chain seq x y z
N MET A 1 46.85 8.30 -4.19
CA MET A 1 45.70 8.12 -5.08
C MET A 1 44.68 7.26 -4.31
N ASN A 2 43.60 7.85 -3.86
CA ASN A 2 42.53 7.05 -3.28
C ASN A 2 41.92 6.25 -4.43
N THR A 3 42.16 4.96 -4.47
CA THR A 3 41.47 4.02 -5.35
C THR A 3 40.00 3.96 -4.88
N TYR A 4 39.19 4.83 -5.45
CA TYR A 4 37.73 4.75 -5.27
C TYR A 4 37.28 3.47 -6.00
N TYR A 5 36.91 2.44 -5.23
CA TYR A 5 36.19 1.30 -5.79
C TYR A 5 34.77 1.75 -6.10
N PRO A 6 34.28 1.51 -7.32
CA PRO A 6 32.89 1.89 -7.67
C PRO A 6 31.91 1.15 -6.75
N ILE A 7 30.85 1.83 -6.35
CA ILE A 7 29.74 1.23 -5.60
C ILE A 7 29.01 0.25 -6.52
N HIS A 8 28.85 -0.99 -6.08
CA HIS A 8 28.11 -2.01 -6.84
C HIS A 8 26.61 -1.98 -6.50
N ILE A 9 25.79 -1.62 -7.48
CA ILE A 9 24.33 -1.54 -7.36
C ILE A 9 23.70 -2.65 -8.19
N LEU A 10 22.97 -3.53 -7.53
CA LEU A 10 22.22 -4.62 -8.15
C LEU A 10 20.74 -4.23 -8.25
N VAL A 11 20.19 -4.20 -9.46
CA VAL A 11 18.78 -3.92 -9.72
C VAL A 11 18.08 -5.22 -10.09
N THR A 12 17.10 -5.63 -9.26
CA THR A 12 16.42 -6.93 -9.39
C THR A 12 14.95 -6.82 -9.84
N VAL A 13 14.55 -5.64 -10.30
CA VAL A 13 13.20 -5.35 -10.80
C VAL A 13 13.24 -4.99 -12.28
N PRO A 14 12.12 -5.05 -13.01
CA PRO A 14 12.07 -4.61 -14.40
C PRO A 14 12.56 -3.17 -14.53
N CYS A 15 13.62 -2.97 -15.31
CA CYS A 15 14.23 -1.67 -15.50
C CYS A 15 14.27 -1.34 -17.01
N PRO A 16 13.50 -0.34 -17.48
CA PRO A 16 13.47 0.08 -18.87
C PRO A 16 14.83 0.58 -19.37
N PRO A 17 15.15 0.42 -20.67
CA PRO A 17 16.42 0.92 -21.24
C PRO A 17 16.68 2.40 -20.94
N SER A 18 15.68 3.27 -21.04
CA SER A 18 15.82 4.70 -20.74
C SER A 18 16.25 4.98 -19.30
N ILE A 19 15.80 4.18 -18.34
CA ILE A 19 16.20 4.29 -16.92
C ILE A 19 17.64 3.77 -16.76
N ARG A 20 18.01 2.66 -17.43
CA ARG A 20 19.39 2.15 -17.40
C ARG A 20 20.39 3.16 -17.97
N ASP A 21 20.03 3.80 -19.08
CA ASP A 21 20.84 4.85 -19.69
C ASP A 21 21.00 6.05 -18.76
N ARG A 22 19.92 6.45 -18.07
CA ARG A 22 19.94 7.51 -17.07
C ARG A 22 20.86 7.16 -15.89
N PHE A 23 20.79 5.93 -15.34
CA PHE A 23 21.70 5.47 -14.29
C PHE A 23 23.16 5.54 -14.74
N SER A 24 23.45 5.05 -15.94
CA SER A 24 24.80 5.05 -16.50
C SER A 24 25.33 6.47 -16.73
N THR A 25 24.51 7.36 -17.25
CA THR A 25 24.87 8.74 -17.52
C THR A 25 25.10 9.54 -16.23
N GLN A 26 24.24 9.36 -15.24
CA GLN A 26 24.26 10.16 -14.01
C GLN A 26 25.29 9.64 -12.99
N PHE A 27 25.47 8.32 -12.90
CA PHE A 27 26.26 7.71 -11.83
C PHE A 27 27.38 6.77 -12.31
N GLY A 28 27.52 6.54 -13.61
CA GLY A 28 28.47 5.54 -14.16
C GLY A 28 29.94 5.79 -13.83
N SER A 29 30.33 7.01 -13.43
CA SER A 29 31.67 7.33 -12.94
C SER A 29 31.93 6.85 -11.49
N GLN A 30 30.88 6.61 -10.70
CA GLN A 30 30.97 6.26 -9.27
C GLN A 30 30.33 4.91 -8.94
N CYS A 31 29.41 4.42 -9.80
CA CYS A 31 28.64 3.21 -9.58
C CYS A 31 28.79 2.22 -10.74
N HIS A 32 28.82 0.94 -10.41
CA HIS A 32 28.69 -0.16 -11.36
C HIS A 32 27.31 -0.80 -11.18
N PHE A 33 26.47 -0.75 -12.23
CA PHE A 33 25.11 -1.28 -12.22
C PHE A 33 25.05 -2.66 -12.86
N THR A 34 24.40 -3.60 -12.15
CA THR A 34 24.04 -4.92 -12.68
C THR A 34 22.53 -5.05 -12.65
N PHE A 35 21.93 -5.43 -13.79
CA PHE A 35 20.49 -5.60 -13.94
C PHE A 35 20.17 -7.07 -14.15
N ILE A 36 19.25 -7.61 -13.34
CA ILE A 36 18.75 -8.97 -13.49
C ILE A 36 17.21 -8.96 -13.52
N ASN A 37 16.59 -9.96 -14.14
CA ASN A 37 15.15 -10.08 -14.11
C ASN A 37 14.69 -10.65 -12.76
N SER A 38 13.57 -10.15 -12.25
CA SER A 38 12.98 -10.57 -10.96
C SER A 38 12.65 -12.06 -10.87
N SER A 39 12.48 -12.75 -12.00
CA SER A 39 12.24 -14.20 -12.06
C SER A 39 13.51 -15.08 -11.97
N GLN A 40 14.69 -14.48 -11.98
CA GLN A 40 15.97 -15.19 -11.94
C GLN A 40 16.49 -15.28 -10.51
N THR A 41 17.04 -16.45 -10.15
CA THR A 41 17.81 -16.59 -8.92
C THR A 41 19.03 -15.69 -8.99
N ILE A 42 19.27 -14.89 -7.95
CA ILE A 42 20.43 -14.00 -7.87
C ILE A 42 21.69 -14.85 -7.69
N PRO A 43 22.68 -14.79 -8.60
CA PRO A 43 23.93 -15.51 -8.41
C PRO A 43 24.67 -15.04 -7.14
N GLU A 44 25.13 -15.97 -6.32
CA GLU A 44 25.84 -15.64 -5.09
C GLU A 44 27.10 -14.81 -5.34
N SER A 45 27.77 -15.02 -6.47
CA SER A 45 28.92 -14.23 -6.88
C SER A 45 28.62 -12.73 -7.04
N LEU A 46 27.40 -12.38 -7.46
CA LEU A 46 26.95 -10.98 -7.50
C LEU A 46 26.68 -10.45 -6.12
N LEU A 47 25.95 -11.21 -5.28
CA LEU A 47 25.58 -10.79 -3.92
C LEU A 47 26.82 -10.48 -3.06
N ARG A 48 27.90 -11.26 -3.21
CA ARG A 48 29.14 -11.08 -2.46
C ARG A 48 29.84 -9.73 -2.70
N HIS A 49 29.57 -9.08 -3.81
CA HIS A 49 30.21 -7.80 -4.20
C HIS A 49 29.23 -6.62 -4.21
N THR A 50 27.96 -6.83 -3.82
CA THR A 50 26.91 -5.82 -3.91
C THR A 50 26.91 -4.94 -2.66
N ASP A 51 26.97 -3.61 -2.86
CA ASP A 51 26.80 -2.61 -1.80
C ASP A 51 25.37 -2.14 -1.66
N VAL A 52 24.58 -2.10 -2.76
CA VAL A 52 23.21 -1.62 -2.81
C VAL A 52 22.35 -2.58 -3.63
N ILE A 53 21.16 -2.91 -3.14
CA ILE A 53 20.15 -3.61 -3.93
C ILE A 53 18.93 -2.70 -4.11
N ILE A 54 18.43 -2.62 -5.36
CA ILE A 54 17.13 -2.02 -5.67
C ILE A 54 16.18 -3.16 -6.05
N GLY A 55 15.17 -3.41 -5.22
CA GLY A 55 14.20 -4.49 -5.38
C GLY A 55 13.88 -5.22 -4.07
N GLU A 56 13.32 -6.43 -4.16
CA GLU A 56 12.74 -7.17 -3.04
C GLU A 56 13.38 -8.54 -2.80
N PRO A 57 14.69 -8.62 -2.50
CA PRO A 57 15.36 -9.89 -2.24
C PRO A 57 14.77 -10.61 -1.03
N ASP A 58 14.93 -11.93 -1.01
CA ASP A 58 14.56 -12.75 0.15
C ASP A 58 15.65 -12.78 1.23
N GLU A 59 15.31 -13.21 2.45
CA GLU A 59 16.25 -13.29 3.57
C GLU A 59 17.53 -14.10 3.22
N PRO A 60 17.46 -15.26 2.53
CA PRO A 60 18.65 -16.00 2.11
C PRO A 60 19.60 -15.20 1.21
N ASP A 61 19.09 -14.35 0.35
CA ASP A 61 19.91 -13.52 -0.55
C ASP A 61 20.59 -12.39 0.22
N LEU A 62 19.88 -11.75 1.14
CA LEU A 62 20.44 -10.72 2.03
C LEU A 62 21.59 -11.28 2.90
N LEU A 63 21.46 -12.52 3.36
CA LEU A 63 22.51 -13.18 4.17
C LEU A 63 23.76 -13.53 3.34
N LYS A 64 23.66 -13.63 2.02
CA LYS A 64 24.78 -13.87 1.10
C LYS A 64 25.45 -12.58 0.62
N ALA A 65 24.95 -11.43 1.01
CA ALA A 65 25.43 -10.10 0.62
C ALA A 65 26.18 -9.41 1.79
N PRO A 66 27.40 -9.82 2.16
CA PRO A 66 28.10 -9.37 3.39
C PRO A 66 28.51 -7.89 3.34
N HIS A 67 28.57 -7.29 2.16
CA HIS A 67 28.93 -5.89 1.93
C HIS A 67 27.71 -4.98 1.73
N LEU A 68 26.48 -5.53 1.75
CA LEU A 68 25.26 -4.78 1.52
C LEU A 68 25.05 -3.72 2.61
N LYS A 69 25.00 -2.46 2.20
CA LYS A 69 24.83 -1.29 3.05
C LYS A 69 23.41 -0.72 2.99
N TRP A 70 22.79 -0.81 1.81
CA TRP A 70 21.48 -0.22 1.57
C TRP A 70 20.62 -1.10 0.65
N LEU A 71 19.37 -1.27 1.05
CA LEU A 71 18.30 -1.91 0.30
C LEU A 71 17.22 -0.87 0.00
N GLN A 72 17.00 -0.56 -1.28
CA GLN A 72 15.90 0.26 -1.76
C GLN A 72 14.76 -0.64 -2.21
N LEU A 73 13.65 -0.62 -1.47
CA LEU A 73 12.43 -1.30 -1.89
C LEU A 73 11.70 -0.47 -2.95
N THR A 74 11.07 -1.14 -3.90
CA THR A 74 10.20 -0.53 -4.91
C THR A 74 8.72 -0.60 -4.51
N TRP A 75 8.42 -1.14 -3.33
CA TRP A 75 7.12 -1.16 -2.68
C TRP A 75 7.06 -0.16 -1.53
N ALA A 76 5.84 0.27 -1.16
CA ALA A 76 5.64 1.08 0.04
C ALA A 76 5.64 0.22 1.32
N GLY A 77 5.18 -1.02 1.25
CA GLY A 77 5.13 -1.92 2.40
C GLY A 77 6.48 -2.56 2.69
N ALA A 78 6.90 -2.52 3.95
CA ALA A 78 8.17 -3.09 4.42
C ALA A 78 8.00 -4.21 5.46
N ASP A 79 6.78 -4.64 5.72
CA ASP A 79 6.45 -5.61 6.76
C ASP A 79 7.10 -7.00 6.55
N LYS A 80 7.41 -7.40 5.30
CA LYS A 80 8.22 -8.59 5.01
C LYS A 80 9.58 -8.52 5.71
N TYR A 81 10.26 -7.37 5.60
CA TYR A 81 11.60 -7.16 6.16
C TYR A 81 11.57 -6.96 7.67
N ALA A 82 10.57 -6.27 8.19
CA ALA A 82 10.39 -6.11 9.63
C ALA A 82 10.18 -7.44 10.40
N ARG A 83 9.73 -8.50 9.70
CA ARG A 83 9.55 -9.84 10.27
C ARG A 83 10.76 -10.76 10.11
N MET A 84 11.76 -10.38 9.32
CA MET A 84 12.96 -11.17 9.14
C MET A 84 13.78 -11.21 10.44
N LYS A 85 14.25 -12.42 10.80
CA LYS A 85 14.95 -12.64 12.08
C LYS A 85 16.45 -12.32 12.02
N ARG A 86 17.03 -12.35 10.82
CA ARG A 86 18.49 -12.28 10.62
C ARG A 86 18.90 -11.20 9.64
N LEU A 87 18.31 -10.01 9.76
CA LEU A 87 18.78 -8.85 9.00
C LEU A 87 20.11 -8.34 9.57
N PRO A 88 21.08 -7.97 8.72
CA PRO A 88 22.30 -7.30 9.18
C PRO A 88 21.95 -5.98 9.89
N SER A 89 22.49 -5.77 11.09
CA SER A 89 22.17 -4.59 11.93
C SER A 89 22.61 -3.25 11.31
N HIS A 90 23.54 -3.30 10.38
CA HIS A 90 24.06 -2.12 9.66
C HIS A 90 23.28 -1.81 8.37
N LEU A 91 22.37 -2.69 7.95
CA LEU A 91 21.61 -2.52 6.71
C LEU A 91 20.57 -1.41 6.86
N THR A 92 20.68 -0.39 6.05
CA THR A 92 19.62 0.62 5.88
C THR A 92 18.62 0.12 4.86
N ILE A 93 17.32 0.17 5.19
CA ILE A 93 16.24 -0.16 4.25
C ILE A 93 15.41 1.10 4.02
N THR A 94 15.14 1.40 2.75
CA THR A 94 14.23 2.47 2.34
C THR A 94 13.11 1.89 1.48
N ASN A 95 11.95 2.52 1.47
CA ASN A 95 10.80 2.08 0.68
C ASN A 95 10.36 3.13 -0.33
N ALA A 96 9.37 2.81 -1.16
CA ALA A 96 8.82 3.71 -2.16
C ALA A 96 7.56 4.45 -1.68
N SER A 97 7.50 4.82 -0.39
CA SER A 97 6.43 5.69 0.12
C SER A 97 6.41 7.01 -0.65
N GLY A 98 5.21 7.49 -1.00
CA GLY A 98 5.03 8.69 -1.83
C GLY A 98 4.76 8.39 -3.31
N ALA A 99 5.02 7.16 -3.78
CA ALA A 99 4.79 6.80 -5.18
C ALA A 99 3.34 6.35 -5.48
N PHE A 100 2.58 5.93 -4.48
CA PHE A 100 1.33 5.20 -4.68
C PHE A 100 0.06 6.00 -4.35
N GLY A 101 0.19 7.18 -3.76
CA GLY A 101 -0.95 7.94 -3.24
C GLY A 101 -2.01 8.22 -4.29
N ILE A 102 -1.61 8.61 -5.51
CA ILE A 102 -2.52 8.96 -6.59
C ILE A 102 -3.31 7.73 -7.04
N ILE A 103 -2.63 6.70 -7.52
CA ILE A 103 -3.27 5.53 -8.13
C ILE A 103 -4.17 4.78 -7.14
N ILE A 104 -3.74 4.62 -5.88
CA ILE A 104 -4.55 3.94 -4.87
C ILE A 104 -5.76 4.78 -4.48
N SER A 105 -5.63 6.11 -4.39
CA SER A 105 -6.78 6.97 -4.10
C SER A 105 -7.84 6.92 -5.22
N GLU A 106 -7.42 6.84 -6.49
CA GLU A 106 -8.33 6.67 -7.63
C GLU A 106 -9.02 5.30 -7.59
N TYR A 107 -8.28 4.23 -7.27
CA TYR A 107 -8.85 2.90 -7.06
C TYR A 107 -9.92 2.93 -5.95
N VAL A 108 -9.64 3.56 -4.79
CA VAL A 108 -10.60 3.67 -3.68
C VAL A 108 -11.85 4.42 -4.10
N ILE A 109 -11.73 5.55 -4.77
CA ILE A 109 -12.89 6.32 -5.26
C ILE A 109 -13.69 5.50 -6.27
N GLY A 110 -13.01 4.83 -7.21
CA GLY A 110 -13.64 3.95 -8.18
C GLY A 110 -14.44 2.82 -7.52
N THR A 111 -13.89 2.18 -6.47
CA THR A 111 -14.57 1.10 -5.74
C THR A 111 -15.74 1.61 -4.90
N ILE A 112 -15.64 2.80 -4.29
CA ILE A 112 -16.77 3.44 -3.60
C ILE A 112 -17.92 3.69 -4.58
N ILE A 113 -17.63 4.27 -5.76
CA ILE A 113 -18.64 4.51 -6.80
C ILE A 113 -19.24 3.18 -7.26
N ALA A 114 -18.42 2.16 -7.53
CA ALA A 114 -18.89 0.85 -7.98
C ALA A 114 -19.84 0.19 -6.98
N LEU A 115 -19.56 0.29 -5.69
CA LEU A 115 -20.42 -0.23 -4.62
C LEU A 115 -21.72 0.58 -4.49
N TYR A 116 -21.64 1.91 -4.45
CA TYR A 116 -22.84 2.76 -4.34
C TYR A 116 -23.74 2.72 -5.55
N ARG A 117 -23.21 2.42 -6.73
CA ARG A 117 -23.95 2.34 -7.99
C ARG A 117 -24.25 0.90 -8.41
N SER A 118 -23.94 -0.10 -7.56
CA SER A 118 -24.23 -1.53 -7.81
C SER A 118 -23.65 -2.05 -9.14
N PHE A 119 -22.43 -1.65 -9.50
CA PHE A 119 -21.83 -2.02 -10.81
C PHE A 119 -21.65 -3.52 -10.97
N SER A 120 -21.42 -4.27 -9.89
CA SER A 120 -21.37 -5.74 -9.92
C SER A 120 -22.69 -6.36 -10.36
N VAL A 121 -23.82 -5.82 -9.87
CA VAL A 121 -25.18 -6.25 -10.27
C VAL A 121 -25.40 -5.98 -11.75
N TYR A 122 -25.06 -4.78 -12.22
CA TYR A 122 -25.22 -4.44 -13.63
C TYR A 122 -24.29 -5.21 -14.56
N SER A 123 -23.07 -5.54 -14.09
CA SER A 123 -22.19 -6.44 -14.85
C SER A 123 -22.81 -7.83 -15.03
N HIS A 124 -23.46 -8.37 -13.98
CA HIS A 124 -24.20 -9.63 -14.08
C HIS A 124 -25.43 -9.49 -15.01
N HIS A 125 -26.22 -8.41 -14.88
CA HIS A 125 -27.36 -8.15 -15.76
C HIS A 125 -26.92 -8.05 -17.23
N GLN A 126 -25.80 -7.39 -17.51
CA GLN A 126 -25.25 -7.32 -18.87
C GLN A 126 -24.89 -8.71 -19.39
N ALA A 127 -24.24 -9.55 -18.59
CA ALA A 127 -23.87 -10.91 -18.99
C ALA A 127 -25.10 -11.81 -19.24
N THR A 128 -26.21 -11.54 -18.57
CA THR A 128 -27.49 -12.27 -18.72
C THR A 128 -28.49 -11.57 -19.63
N HIS A 129 -28.12 -10.51 -20.36
CA HIS A 129 -28.96 -9.68 -21.23
C HIS A 129 -30.25 -9.19 -20.52
N THR A 130 -30.12 -8.79 -19.24
CA THR A 130 -31.27 -8.39 -18.41
C THR A 130 -31.27 -6.86 -18.28
N TRP A 131 -32.39 -6.21 -18.72
CA TRP A 131 -32.59 -4.77 -18.54
C TRP A 131 -33.44 -4.50 -17.29
N LEU A 132 -32.80 -4.47 -16.13
CA LEU A 132 -33.48 -4.30 -14.85
C LEU A 132 -32.72 -3.28 -13.98
N PRO A 133 -33.40 -2.24 -13.44
CA PRO A 133 -32.79 -1.31 -12.50
C PRO A 133 -32.50 -1.98 -11.14
N SER A 134 -31.47 -1.51 -10.46
CA SER A 134 -31.23 -1.83 -9.05
C SER A 134 -31.76 -0.70 -8.19
N ASP A 135 -32.47 -1.03 -7.11
CA ASP A 135 -33.00 -0.04 -6.15
C ASP A 135 -31.90 0.51 -5.23
N ASN A 136 -30.69 -0.01 -5.32
CA ASN A 136 -29.59 0.29 -4.41
C ASN A 136 -28.62 1.32 -5.03
N CYS A 137 -29.07 2.59 -5.12
CA CYS A 137 -28.25 3.69 -5.64
C CYS A 137 -27.97 4.72 -4.55
N ASP A 138 -26.68 5.05 -4.36
CA ASP A 138 -26.23 6.08 -3.41
C ASP A 138 -25.10 6.92 -4.04
N THR A 139 -24.61 7.91 -3.32
CA THR A 139 -23.58 8.85 -3.78
C THR A 139 -22.53 9.11 -2.70
N ILE A 140 -21.32 9.52 -3.12
CA ILE A 140 -20.25 9.98 -2.21
C ILE A 140 -20.59 11.39 -1.66
N TYR A 141 -21.41 12.16 -2.34
CA TYR A 141 -21.71 13.55 -2.02
C TYR A 141 -22.14 13.74 -0.57
N LYS A 142 -21.44 14.63 0.14
CA LYS A 142 -21.66 14.96 1.57
C LYS A 142 -21.56 13.80 2.56
N LYS A 143 -20.93 12.68 2.18
CA LYS A 143 -20.69 11.58 3.11
C LYS A 143 -19.57 11.92 4.10
N THR A 144 -19.62 11.31 5.27
CA THR A 144 -18.52 11.32 6.25
C THR A 144 -17.59 10.15 5.97
N VAL A 145 -16.33 10.45 5.67
CA VAL A 145 -15.30 9.45 5.36
C VAL A 145 -14.27 9.39 6.48
N LEU A 146 -14.11 8.21 7.09
CA LEU A 146 -13.06 7.93 8.06
C LEU A 146 -11.91 7.21 7.35
N ILE A 147 -10.75 7.88 7.25
CA ILE A 147 -9.54 7.35 6.62
C ILE A 147 -8.57 6.91 7.72
N LEU A 148 -8.33 5.60 7.79
CA LEU A 148 -7.39 4.99 8.74
C LEU A 148 -5.98 5.03 8.15
N GLY A 149 -5.19 6.00 8.59
CA GLY A 149 -3.87 6.32 8.07
C GLY A 149 -3.86 7.64 7.30
N THR A 150 -3.06 8.61 7.78
CA THR A 150 -2.93 9.94 7.18
C THR A 150 -1.58 10.13 6.49
N GLY A 151 -1.01 9.03 5.98
CA GLY A 151 0.21 9.02 5.17
C GLY A 151 -0.06 9.38 3.71
N ASP A 152 0.83 8.98 2.81
CA ASP A 152 0.74 9.24 1.36
C ASP A 152 -0.64 8.91 0.77
N ILE A 153 -1.08 7.66 0.91
CA ILE A 153 -2.36 7.19 0.37
C ILE A 153 -3.54 7.94 0.99
N GLY A 154 -3.58 8.04 2.33
CA GLY A 154 -4.69 8.69 3.02
C GLY A 154 -4.79 10.17 2.72
N SER A 155 -3.67 10.89 2.61
CA SER A 155 -3.66 12.31 2.25
C SER A 155 -4.05 12.53 0.79
N SER A 156 -3.57 11.69 -0.13
CA SER A 156 -3.97 11.74 -1.54
C SER A 156 -5.45 11.45 -1.73
N LEU A 157 -6.00 10.52 -0.94
CA LEU A 157 -7.44 10.20 -0.94
C LEU A 157 -8.26 11.36 -0.37
N ALA A 158 -7.85 11.93 0.77
CA ALA A 158 -8.52 13.05 1.39
C ALA A 158 -8.64 14.23 0.41
N HIS A 159 -7.52 14.57 -0.24
CA HIS A 159 -7.49 15.64 -1.23
C HIS A 159 -8.54 15.45 -2.36
N ARG A 160 -8.62 14.24 -2.92
CA ARG A 160 -9.55 13.94 -4.02
C ARG A 160 -11.01 13.86 -3.59
N LEU A 161 -11.25 13.38 -2.38
CA LEU A 161 -12.61 13.27 -1.83
C LEU A 161 -13.24 14.63 -1.56
N LYS A 162 -12.46 15.70 -1.34
CA LYS A 162 -13.01 17.06 -1.19
C LYS A 162 -13.81 17.51 -2.41
N ALA A 163 -13.53 17.01 -3.60
CA ALA A 163 -14.33 17.30 -4.80
C ALA A 163 -15.78 16.79 -4.72
N PHE A 164 -16.11 15.93 -3.75
CA PHE A 164 -17.45 15.40 -3.50
C PHE A 164 -18.12 16.07 -2.28
N ASP A 165 -17.60 17.19 -1.79
CA ASP A 165 -18.09 17.88 -0.59
C ASP A 165 -18.15 16.99 0.66
N THR A 166 -17.25 16.00 0.78
CA THR A 166 -17.21 15.07 1.91
C THR A 166 -16.64 15.72 3.17
N SER A 167 -17.10 15.23 4.34
CA SER A 167 -16.44 15.47 5.63
C SER A 167 -15.41 14.37 5.87
N ILE A 168 -14.14 14.73 6.09
CA ILE A 168 -13.03 13.78 6.15
C ILE A 168 -12.41 13.75 7.54
N ILE A 169 -12.42 12.56 8.16
CA ILE A 169 -11.80 12.29 9.45
C ILE A 169 -10.57 11.40 9.21
N GLY A 170 -9.41 11.87 9.63
CA GLY A 170 -8.16 11.10 9.58
C GLY A 170 -7.89 10.41 10.92
N PHE A 171 -7.56 9.12 10.88
CA PHE A 171 -7.08 8.38 12.06
C PHE A 171 -5.58 8.16 11.97
N ARG A 172 -4.85 8.42 13.05
CA ARG A 172 -3.41 8.12 13.18
C ARG A 172 -3.03 7.81 14.63
N ARG A 173 -1.92 7.08 14.80
CA ARG A 173 -1.41 6.67 16.13
C ARG A 173 -1.17 7.85 17.06
N HIS A 174 -0.51 8.88 16.56
CA HIS A 174 -0.13 10.08 17.33
C HIS A 174 -0.76 11.30 16.67
N PRO A 175 -2.01 11.62 17.02
CA PRO A 175 -2.63 12.86 16.55
C PRO A 175 -1.86 14.02 17.17
N ASN A 176 -1.09 14.73 16.35
CA ASN A 176 -0.48 15.98 16.74
C ASN A 176 -1.44 17.12 16.34
N HIS A 177 -1.42 18.23 17.07
CA HIS A 177 -2.29 19.38 16.82
C HIS A 177 -2.00 20.13 15.49
N ARG A 178 -1.09 19.59 14.65
CA ARG A 178 -0.85 20.15 13.33
C ARG A 178 -1.99 19.77 12.41
N ALA A 179 -2.71 20.79 11.90
CA ALA A 179 -3.71 20.59 10.87
C ALA A 179 -3.09 19.87 9.66
N LEU A 180 -3.74 18.84 9.18
CA LEU A 180 -3.38 18.18 7.94
C LEU A 180 -4.29 18.73 6.83
N PRO A 181 -3.72 19.11 5.68
CA PRO A 181 -4.53 19.55 4.55
C PRO A 181 -5.62 18.52 4.23
N ASP A 182 -6.79 19.01 3.82
CA ASP A 182 -7.93 18.21 3.36
C ASP A 182 -8.59 17.31 4.43
N PHE A 183 -8.12 17.26 5.68
CA PHE A 183 -8.80 16.62 6.80
C PHE A 183 -9.53 17.65 7.65
N ASP A 184 -10.83 17.41 7.88
CA ASP A 184 -11.64 18.28 8.75
C ASP A 184 -11.35 17.99 10.24
N GLU A 185 -10.98 16.76 10.54
CA GLU A 185 -10.62 16.31 11.89
C GLU A 185 -9.53 15.21 11.82
N VAL A 186 -8.63 15.18 12.80
CA VAL A 186 -7.65 14.10 12.97
C VAL A 186 -7.75 13.52 14.37
N ILE A 187 -7.95 12.21 14.47
CA ILE A 187 -8.25 11.50 15.72
C ILE A 187 -7.18 10.44 16.07
N GLY A 188 -7.13 10.09 17.32
CA GLY A 188 -6.37 8.96 17.87
C GLY A 188 -7.24 7.73 18.16
N SER A 189 -6.60 6.72 18.77
CA SER A 189 -7.24 5.45 19.09
C SER A 189 -8.39 5.56 20.13
N ASP A 190 -8.35 6.55 20.98
CA ASP A 190 -9.37 6.85 21.99
C ASP A 190 -10.72 7.28 21.40
N GLN A 191 -10.70 7.86 20.19
CA GLN A 191 -11.89 8.38 19.50
C GLN A 191 -12.39 7.45 18.38
N LEU A 192 -11.62 6.43 18.00
CA LEU A 192 -11.94 5.56 16.87
C LEU A 192 -13.34 4.95 16.95
N ASP A 193 -13.67 4.32 18.07
CA ASP A 193 -14.95 3.64 18.27
C ASP A 193 -16.16 4.60 18.19
N LEU A 194 -15.96 5.88 18.57
CA LEU A 194 -16.97 6.91 18.41
C LEU A 194 -17.17 7.29 16.94
N LYS A 195 -16.08 7.49 16.20
CA LYS A 195 -16.13 7.91 14.79
C LYS A 195 -16.62 6.81 13.85
N LEU A 196 -16.39 5.55 14.16
CA LEU A 196 -16.99 4.43 13.45
C LEU A 196 -18.51 4.49 13.40
N LYS A 197 -19.18 4.98 14.49
CA LYS A 197 -20.63 5.11 14.54
C LYS A 197 -21.20 6.21 13.65
N THR A 198 -20.36 7.13 13.19
CA THR A 198 -20.80 8.30 12.41
C THR A 198 -20.30 8.28 10.95
N ALA A 199 -19.30 7.48 10.65
CA ALA A 199 -18.75 7.38 9.30
C ALA A 199 -19.69 6.61 8.36
N ASP A 200 -19.88 7.14 7.14
CA ASP A 200 -20.58 6.48 6.05
C ASP A 200 -19.64 5.58 5.25
N ILE A 201 -18.37 5.93 5.20
CA ILE A 201 -17.32 5.22 4.49
C ILE A 201 -16.10 5.11 5.41
N VAL A 202 -15.56 3.91 5.55
CA VAL A 202 -14.31 3.65 6.29
C VAL A 202 -13.27 3.08 5.33
N VAL A 203 -12.09 3.70 5.27
CA VAL A 203 -11.01 3.29 4.37
C VAL A 203 -9.76 2.94 5.18
N GLY A 204 -9.30 1.68 5.06
CA GLY A 204 -8.08 1.18 5.68
C GLY A 204 -6.85 1.40 4.79
N CYS A 205 -5.94 2.27 5.24
CA CYS A 205 -4.63 2.54 4.62
C CYS A 205 -3.48 2.35 5.62
N LEU A 206 -3.69 1.54 6.67
CA LEU A 206 -2.72 1.33 7.74
C LEU A 206 -1.67 0.27 7.39
N PRO A 207 -0.43 0.43 7.89
CA PRO A 207 0.59 -0.60 7.80
C PRO A 207 0.26 -1.77 8.73
N ASN A 208 0.98 -2.89 8.56
CA ASN A 208 0.84 -4.07 9.41
C ASN A 208 1.74 -3.96 10.64
N THR A 209 1.16 -3.60 11.77
CA THR A 209 1.83 -3.48 13.07
C THR A 209 1.07 -4.28 14.12
N SER A 210 1.69 -4.49 15.29
CA SER A 210 1.01 -5.14 16.44
C SER A 210 -0.28 -4.43 16.88
N GLU A 211 -0.39 -3.12 16.62
CA GLU A 211 -1.56 -2.31 16.98
C GLU A 211 -2.66 -2.33 15.91
N THR A 212 -2.31 -2.66 14.66
CA THR A 212 -3.26 -2.65 13.54
C THR A 212 -3.77 -4.03 13.16
N ILE A 213 -3.07 -5.10 13.57
CA ILE A 213 -3.51 -6.49 13.35
C ILE A 213 -4.83 -6.72 14.11
N GLY A 214 -5.87 -7.11 13.36
CA GLY A 214 -7.19 -7.39 13.93
C GLY A 214 -7.86 -6.16 14.54
N LEU A 215 -7.45 -4.96 14.17
CA LEU A 215 -8.06 -3.71 14.63
C LEU A 215 -9.57 -3.70 14.36
N PHE A 216 -10.02 -4.30 13.24
CA PHE A 216 -11.42 -4.51 12.92
C PHE A 216 -11.83 -5.94 13.28
N ASP A 217 -12.12 -6.14 14.56
CA ASP A 217 -12.83 -7.29 15.10
C ASP A 217 -14.36 -7.15 14.89
N GLU A 218 -15.12 -8.16 15.28
CA GLU A 218 -16.58 -8.16 15.16
C GLU A 218 -17.23 -6.98 15.90
N LYS A 219 -16.70 -6.60 17.06
CA LYS A 219 -17.23 -5.48 17.85
C LYS A 219 -17.12 -4.17 17.07
N ARG A 220 -15.96 -3.87 16.47
CA ARG A 220 -15.75 -2.64 15.70
C ARG A 220 -16.51 -2.65 14.38
N LEU A 221 -16.58 -3.79 13.70
CA LEU A 221 -17.42 -3.92 12.50
C LEU A 221 -18.88 -3.61 12.80
N ARG A 222 -19.41 -4.05 13.96
CA ARG A 222 -20.79 -3.75 14.40
C ARG A 222 -20.99 -2.31 14.88
N LEU A 223 -19.94 -1.58 15.23
CA LEU A 223 -20.03 -0.15 15.53
C LEU A 223 -20.23 0.72 14.29
N MET A 224 -19.84 0.23 13.11
CA MET A 224 -20.07 0.95 11.86
C MET A 224 -21.57 1.10 11.60
N LYS A 225 -21.94 2.14 10.85
CA LYS A 225 -23.35 2.29 10.40
C LYS A 225 -23.77 1.07 9.58
N LYS A 226 -25.03 0.68 9.71
CA LYS A 226 -25.60 -0.45 8.96
C LYS A 226 -25.42 -0.32 7.44
N GLU A 227 -25.50 0.89 6.92
CA GLU A 227 -25.34 1.18 5.49
C GLU A 227 -23.94 1.73 5.12
N ALA A 228 -22.93 1.51 5.99
CA ALA A 228 -21.58 1.96 5.72
C ALA A 228 -20.87 1.09 4.68
N LEU A 229 -19.90 1.71 3.99
CA LEU A 229 -18.91 1.01 3.17
C LEU A 229 -17.61 0.81 3.96
N LEU A 230 -16.98 -0.33 3.77
CA LEU A 230 -15.63 -0.62 4.28
C LEU A 230 -14.70 -0.96 3.12
N ILE A 231 -13.63 -0.20 2.96
CA ILE A 231 -12.62 -0.42 1.92
C ILE A 231 -11.27 -0.70 2.59
N ASN A 232 -10.56 -1.73 2.18
CA ASN A 232 -9.22 -2.02 2.70
C ASN A 232 -8.20 -2.13 1.56
N VAL A 233 -7.29 -1.14 1.50
CA VAL A 233 -6.15 -1.06 0.59
C VAL A 233 -4.81 -1.00 1.32
N GLY A 234 -4.83 -1.19 2.63
CA GLY A 234 -3.63 -1.21 3.48
C GLY A 234 -3.04 -2.61 3.60
N ARG A 235 -3.47 -3.33 4.62
CA ARG A 235 -3.07 -4.73 4.86
C ARG A 235 -4.27 -5.57 5.27
N GLY A 236 -4.33 -6.79 4.77
CA GLY A 236 -5.43 -7.71 5.03
C GLY A 236 -5.61 -8.08 6.50
N SER A 237 -4.52 -8.13 7.24
CA SER A 237 -4.53 -8.40 8.68
C SER A 237 -5.28 -7.35 9.53
N LEU A 238 -5.64 -6.19 8.96
CA LEU A 238 -6.46 -5.17 9.60
C LEU A 238 -7.83 -5.71 10.01
N ILE A 239 -8.43 -6.56 9.18
CA ILE A 239 -9.79 -7.06 9.33
C ILE A 239 -9.76 -8.57 9.58
N LYS A 240 -10.47 -9.03 10.61
CA LYS A 240 -10.67 -10.46 10.84
C LYS A 240 -11.72 -11.01 9.88
N ASN A 241 -11.31 -11.90 8.95
CA ASN A 241 -12.17 -12.45 7.91
C ASN A 241 -13.44 -13.12 8.46
N ASP A 242 -13.31 -13.91 9.54
CA ASP A 242 -14.46 -14.58 10.15
C ASP A 242 -15.47 -13.60 10.77
N ALA A 243 -14.98 -12.52 11.37
CA ALA A 243 -15.81 -11.46 11.91
C ALA A 243 -16.54 -10.71 10.79
N LEU A 244 -15.80 -10.39 9.71
CA LEU A 244 -16.37 -9.74 8.52
C LEU A 244 -17.48 -10.58 7.89
N LEU A 245 -17.25 -11.88 7.72
CA LEU A 245 -18.24 -12.82 7.17
C LEU A 245 -19.53 -12.86 7.99
N ARG A 246 -19.45 -12.88 9.33
CA ARG A 246 -20.65 -12.87 10.19
C ARG A 246 -21.45 -11.59 10.00
N VAL A 247 -20.76 -10.45 10.05
CA VAL A 247 -21.38 -9.13 9.92
C VAL A 247 -22.03 -8.93 8.53
N LEU A 248 -21.38 -9.40 7.47
CA LEU A 248 -21.92 -9.33 6.10
C LEU A 248 -23.13 -10.23 5.88
N LYS A 249 -23.12 -11.47 6.43
CA LYS A 249 -24.26 -12.39 6.32
C LYS A 249 -25.51 -11.86 7.02
N GLU A 250 -25.37 -11.01 8.02
CA GLU A 250 -26.46 -10.35 8.71
C GLU A 250 -26.94 -9.07 7.98
N GLY A 251 -26.30 -8.70 6.86
CA GLY A 251 -26.65 -7.48 6.11
C GLY A 251 -26.36 -6.20 6.87
N HIS A 252 -25.35 -6.18 7.75
CA HIS A 252 -25.04 -5.00 8.56
C HIS A 252 -24.34 -3.91 7.73
N LEU A 253 -23.41 -4.27 6.82
CA LEU A 253 -22.71 -3.32 5.95
C LEU A 253 -23.36 -3.28 4.55
N LYS A 254 -23.42 -2.09 3.94
CA LYS A 254 -23.89 -1.91 2.55
C LYS A 254 -22.97 -2.61 1.57
N GLY A 255 -21.66 -2.47 1.74
CA GLY A 255 -20.68 -3.10 0.86
C GLY A 255 -19.25 -3.05 1.42
N VAL A 256 -18.43 -3.94 0.89
CA VAL A 256 -17.01 -4.05 1.25
C VAL A 256 -16.15 -4.17 0.00
N ALA A 257 -15.03 -3.44 -0.06
CA ALA A 257 -13.99 -3.64 -1.07
C ALA A 257 -12.69 -4.08 -0.39
N LEU A 258 -12.14 -5.20 -0.83
CA LEU A 258 -10.91 -5.79 -0.32
C LEU A 258 -9.90 -5.90 -1.47
N ASP A 259 -8.88 -5.04 -1.48
CA ASP A 259 -7.71 -5.27 -2.33
C ASP A 259 -6.71 -6.20 -1.64
N VAL A 260 -6.80 -6.30 -0.33
CA VAL A 260 -5.96 -7.13 0.53
C VAL A 260 -6.81 -8.01 1.45
N SER A 261 -6.31 -9.22 1.77
CA SER A 261 -7.00 -10.19 2.61
C SER A 261 -6.11 -10.70 3.75
N GLU A 262 -6.70 -11.15 4.86
CA GLU A 262 -5.98 -11.71 6.01
C GLU A 262 -5.05 -12.87 5.59
N ILE A 263 -5.47 -13.64 4.57
CA ILE A 263 -4.67 -14.69 3.93
C ILE A 263 -4.59 -14.36 2.44
N GLU A 264 -3.39 -14.23 1.92
CA GLU A 264 -3.13 -13.97 0.50
C GLU A 264 -2.24 -15.08 -0.10
N PRO A 265 -2.62 -15.65 -1.24
CA PRO A 265 -3.89 -15.45 -1.99
C PRO A 265 -5.12 -15.88 -1.20
N LEU A 266 -6.26 -15.15 -1.37
CA LEU A 266 -7.53 -15.53 -0.76
C LEU A 266 -7.91 -16.96 -1.20
N PRO A 267 -8.15 -17.91 -0.26
CA PRO A 267 -8.47 -19.29 -0.61
C PRO A 267 -9.69 -19.39 -1.52
N LYS A 268 -9.65 -20.27 -2.52
CA LYS A 268 -10.77 -20.50 -3.45
C LYS A 268 -12.07 -20.89 -2.75
N ALA A 269 -11.98 -21.56 -1.59
CA ALA A 269 -13.13 -21.96 -0.77
C ALA A 269 -13.64 -20.83 0.16
N SER A 270 -13.09 -19.63 0.08
CA SER A 270 -13.54 -18.54 0.95
C SER A 270 -14.96 -18.11 0.59
N PRO A 271 -15.88 -18.08 1.57
CA PRO A 271 -17.26 -17.60 1.32
C PRO A 271 -17.34 -16.11 0.94
N LEU A 272 -16.27 -15.33 1.09
CA LEU A 272 -16.23 -13.93 0.68
C LEU A 272 -16.44 -13.76 -0.84
N TRP A 273 -16.04 -14.77 -1.65
CA TRP A 273 -16.24 -14.73 -3.10
C TRP A 273 -17.71 -14.70 -3.54
N ASP A 274 -18.58 -15.31 -2.73
CA ASP A 274 -19.99 -15.51 -3.06
C ASP A 274 -20.91 -14.37 -2.57
N LEU A 275 -20.37 -13.40 -1.83
CA LEU A 275 -21.14 -12.29 -1.29
C LEU A 275 -21.34 -11.19 -2.34
N PRO A 276 -22.59 -10.84 -2.72
CA PRO A 276 -22.86 -9.91 -3.81
C PRO A 276 -22.45 -8.46 -3.50
N ASN A 277 -22.28 -8.12 -2.23
CA ASN A 277 -21.86 -6.80 -1.76
C ASN A 277 -20.38 -6.75 -1.38
N VAL A 278 -19.58 -7.75 -1.78
CA VAL A 278 -18.12 -7.78 -1.61
C VAL A 278 -17.44 -7.66 -2.96
N PHE A 279 -16.53 -6.70 -3.07
CA PHE A 279 -15.68 -6.50 -4.24
C PHE A 279 -14.24 -6.86 -3.86
N ILE A 280 -13.63 -7.81 -4.59
CA ILE A 280 -12.29 -8.32 -4.28
C ILE A 280 -11.36 -8.10 -5.47
N THR A 281 -10.17 -7.58 -5.19
CA THR A 281 -9.06 -7.52 -6.16
C THR A 281 -7.79 -8.14 -5.54
N PRO A 282 -6.90 -8.70 -6.37
CA PRO A 282 -5.76 -9.49 -5.87
C PRO A 282 -4.54 -8.62 -5.59
N HIS A 283 -4.64 -7.66 -4.65
CA HIS A 283 -3.57 -6.77 -4.21
C HIS A 283 -2.97 -5.96 -5.38
N ILE A 284 -3.85 -5.26 -6.12
CA ILE A 284 -3.49 -4.53 -7.36
C ILE A 284 -3.87 -3.05 -7.34
N ALA A 285 -4.32 -2.52 -6.20
CA ALA A 285 -4.70 -1.10 -6.10
C ALA A 285 -3.55 -0.14 -6.46
N GLY A 286 -2.29 -0.58 -6.25
CA GLY A 286 -1.09 0.19 -6.58
C GLY A 286 0.01 -0.70 -7.17
N PRO A 287 -0.03 -1.06 -8.47
CA PRO A 287 1.04 -1.82 -9.10
C PRO A 287 2.32 -0.98 -9.23
N SER A 288 3.48 -1.57 -8.90
CA SER A 288 4.78 -0.87 -8.99
C SER A 288 5.29 -0.77 -10.43
N PHE A 289 5.13 -1.85 -11.22
CA PHE A 289 5.65 -1.94 -12.59
C PHE A 289 4.63 -2.57 -13.53
N GLY A 290 4.73 -2.19 -14.82
CA GLY A 290 3.95 -2.81 -15.90
C GLY A 290 2.49 -2.35 -16.02
N GLY A 291 2.03 -1.47 -15.16
CA GLY A 291 0.65 -1.00 -15.16
C GLY A 291 0.47 0.51 -15.27
N ASN A 292 1.34 1.29 -14.65
CA ASN A 292 1.22 2.75 -14.61
C ASN A 292 2.60 3.41 -14.68
N THR A 293 2.83 4.18 -15.73
CA THR A 293 4.12 4.85 -16.00
C THR A 293 4.45 5.92 -14.96
N ASP A 294 3.44 6.60 -14.38
CA ASP A 294 3.66 7.67 -13.40
C ASP A 294 4.15 7.10 -12.06
N VAL A 295 3.57 5.97 -11.62
CA VAL A 295 4.03 5.25 -10.42
C VAL A 295 5.45 4.74 -10.63
N GLU A 296 5.72 4.11 -11.77
CA GLU A 296 7.05 3.61 -12.12
C GLU A 296 8.07 4.74 -12.15
N GLN A 297 7.73 5.89 -12.76
CA GLN A 297 8.59 7.05 -12.77
C GLN A 297 8.84 7.63 -11.38
N ALA A 298 7.82 7.66 -10.51
CA ALA A 298 7.95 8.11 -9.12
C ALA A 298 8.91 7.19 -8.33
N ILE A 299 8.78 5.87 -8.48
CA ILE A 299 9.70 4.89 -7.88
C ILE A 299 11.14 5.14 -8.33
N TRP A 300 11.36 5.29 -9.64
CA TRP A 300 12.71 5.54 -10.16
C TRP A 300 13.27 6.88 -9.69
N ASN A 301 12.47 7.93 -9.61
CA ASN A 301 12.92 9.23 -9.07
C ASN A 301 13.37 9.10 -7.61
N LEU A 302 12.63 8.37 -6.76
CA LEU A 302 13.06 8.07 -5.38
C LEU A 302 14.39 7.28 -5.35
N CYS A 303 14.57 6.31 -6.27
CA CYS A 303 15.84 5.60 -6.39
C CYS A 303 17.00 6.55 -6.76
N PHE A 304 16.80 7.44 -7.74
CA PHE A 304 17.81 8.41 -8.14
C PHE A 304 18.19 9.35 -7.00
N GLU A 305 17.20 9.94 -6.33
CA GLU A 305 17.43 10.81 -5.18
C GLU A 305 18.19 10.12 -4.05
N ASN A 306 17.84 8.87 -3.74
CA ASN A 306 18.49 8.12 -2.69
C ASN A 306 19.91 7.66 -3.08
N ILE A 307 20.18 7.38 -4.36
CA ILE A 307 21.56 7.14 -4.84
C ILE A 307 22.41 8.39 -4.66
N GLU A 308 21.93 9.57 -5.04
CA GLU A 308 22.64 10.83 -4.84
C GLU A 308 22.97 11.04 -3.36
N ARG A 309 21.98 10.85 -2.46
CA ARG A 309 22.16 10.97 -1.01
C ARG A 309 23.16 9.94 -0.47
N PHE A 310 23.08 8.70 -0.94
CA PHE A 310 23.99 7.63 -0.53
C PHE A 310 25.44 7.96 -0.90
N LEU A 311 25.68 8.41 -2.13
CA LEU A 311 27.02 8.81 -2.61
C LEU A 311 27.55 10.03 -1.86
N ALA A 312 26.67 10.94 -1.46
CA ALA A 312 27.02 12.14 -0.67
C ALA A 312 27.13 11.87 0.84
N GLY A 313 26.90 10.64 1.30
CA GLY A 313 26.89 10.30 2.74
C GLY A 313 25.78 10.99 3.54
N GLN A 314 24.68 11.36 2.86
CA GLN A 314 23.52 12.00 3.47
C GLN A 314 22.50 10.97 3.96
N VAL A 315 21.59 11.39 4.85
CA VAL A 315 20.46 10.57 5.29
C VAL A 315 19.53 10.29 4.11
N LEU A 316 19.18 9.01 3.90
CA LEU A 316 18.30 8.58 2.82
C LEU A 316 16.84 9.00 3.08
N ASN A 317 16.06 9.14 2.03
CA ASN A 317 14.63 9.38 2.12
C ASN A 317 13.89 8.06 2.39
N HIS A 318 12.79 8.11 3.14
CA HIS A 318 11.90 6.98 3.41
C HIS A 318 12.59 5.77 4.06
N ILE A 319 13.45 6.03 5.05
CA ILE A 319 14.06 4.96 5.86
C ILE A 319 12.96 4.25 6.63
N VAL A 320 12.96 2.93 6.53
CA VAL A 320 12.04 2.05 7.25
C VAL A 320 12.47 1.89 8.70
N ASP A 321 11.57 2.18 9.64
CA ASP A 321 11.74 1.77 11.03
C ASP A 321 11.30 0.31 11.18
N LEU A 322 12.26 -0.61 11.18
CA LEU A 322 12.00 -2.05 11.31
C LEU A 322 11.29 -2.45 12.61
N ARG A 323 11.37 -1.62 13.67
CA ARG A 323 10.67 -1.88 14.94
C ARG A 323 9.18 -1.55 14.82
N GLN A 324 8.87 -0.54 14.05
CA GLN A 324 7.50 -0.12 13.78
C GLN A 324 6.89 -0.85 12.58
N GLY A 325 7.71 -1.43 11.68
CA GLY A 325 7.28 -2.20 10.52
C GLY A 325 6.96 -1.35 9.28
N TYR A 326 7.26 -0.05 9.29
CA TYR A 326 7.01 0.88 8.18
C TYR A 326 7.95 2.09 8.19
#